data_536f86ba8ba93c077572af7df73e6d05
#
_entry.id   536f86ba8ba93c077572af7df73e6d05
#
_cell.length_a   1.000
_cell.length_b   1.000
_cell.length_c   1.000
_cell.angle_alpha   90.00
_cell.angle_beta   90.00
_cell.angle_gamma   90.00
#
_symmetry.space_group_name_H-M   'P 1'
#
loop_
_entity.id
_entity.type
_entity.pdbx_description
1 polymer ?
#
loop_
_entity_poly.entity_id
_entity_poly.type
_entity_poly.pdbx_seq_one_letter_code
_entity_poly.pdbx_strand_id
1 'polypeptide(L)'
;VDEWGEVYFEILVDDPRLSDQSRADFDALAADSPWAPDYQYAEVTEPVPTWVYILALLIAAGAAAGTVLYRRKKSQELLEEAAEIFAYTAELLAAGDSIREVIFTCYQSLCAAFQEHGFLRRDFETVREFEMAIRQAMPQISDEALVALDNVFEQARYSREELGSQHQAAAQQALERMGQEIATLTKVPAR
;
A
#
# COMPACT_ATOMS: atom_id res chain seq x y z
N VAL A 1 -1.64 24.44 46.13
CA VAL A 1 -2.83 23.75 45.59
C VAL A 1 -2.29 22.87 44.49
N ASP A 2 -2.39 21.54 44.69
CA ASP A 2 -1.73 20.57 43.84
C ASP A 2 -2.46 20.44 42.51
N GLU A 3 -1.70 20.31 41.43
CA GLU A 3 -2.16 20.06 40.05
C GLU A 3 -3.26 18.97 39.94
N TRP A 4 -3.33 18.10 40.93
CA TRP A 4 -4.31 17.00 41.05
C TRP A 4 -5.72 17.42 41.55
N GLY A 5 -5.85 18.55 42.21
CA GLY A 5 -7.12 19.06 42.68
C GLY A 5 -8.02 19.52 41.55
N GLU A 6 -7.47 20.07 40.48
CA GLU A 6 -8.22 20.56 39.31
C GLU A 6 -8.78 19.40 38.47
N VAL A 7 -7.96 18.36 38.26
CA VAL A 7 -8.39 17.16 37.48
C VAL A 7 -9.50 16.37 38.20
N TYR A 8 -9.47 16.33 39.53
CA TYR A 8 -10.52 15.64 40.31
C TYR A 8 -11.87 16.37 40.24
N PHE A 9 -11.84 17.68 40.12
CA PHE A 9 -13.07 18.48 40.07
C PHE A 9 -13.80 18.29 38.72
N GLU A 10 -13.07 18.26 37.64
CA GLU A 10 -13.60 18.01 36.28
C GLU A 10 -14.23 16.63 36.14
N ILE A 11 -13.60 15.60 36.69
CA ILE A 11 -14.08 14.22 36.64
C ILE A 11 -15.39 14.03 37.48
N LEU A 12 -15.54 14.77 38.56
CA LEU A 12 -16.70 14.66 39.43
C LEU A 12 -17.94 15.37 38.88
N VAL A 13 -17.78 16.46 38.16
CA VAL A 13 -18.91 17.22 37.59
C VAL A 13 -19.52 16.48 36.39
N ASP A 14 -18.72 15.70 35.66
CA ASP A 14 -19.16 14.98 34.45
C ASP A 14 -19.54 13.52 34.68
N ASP A 15 -19.64 13.07 35.95
CA ASP A 15 -20.07 11.68 36.27
C ASP A 15 -21.57 11.53 35.97
N PRO A 16 -21.96 10.69 34.99
CA PRO A 16 -23.37 10.48 34.64
C PRO A 16 -24.19 9.77 35.75
N ARG A 17 -23.53 9.36 36.83
CA ARG A 17 -24.17 8.71 37.99
C ARG A 17 -24.65 9.69 39.03
N LEU A 18 -24.21 10.95 38.97
CA LEU A 18 -24.70 11.99 39.85
C LEU A 18 -26.12 12.39 39.47
N SER A 19 -27.04 12.37 40.47
CA SER A 19 -28.40 12.91 40.26
C SER A 19 -28.35 14.42 39.96
N ASP A 20 -29.32 14.92 39.18
CA ASP A 20 -29.40 16.36 38.86
C ASP A 20 -29.40 17.24 40.10
N GLN A 21 -29.94 16.74 41.21
CA GLN A 21 -29.97 17.44 42.48
C GLN A 21 -28.57 17.51 43.13
N SER A 22 -27.76 16.45 43.01
CA SER A 22 -26.40 16.42 43.50
C SER A 22 -25.49 17.34 42.71
N ARG A 23 -25.77 17.50 41.41
CA ARG A 23 -25.05 18.47 40.53
C ARG A 23 -25.37 19.90 40.93
N ALA A 24 -26.65 20.23 41.16
CA ALA A 24 -27.08 21.56 41.57
C ALA A 24 -26.52 21.97 42.96
N ASP A 25 -26.46 21.01 43.90
CA ASP A 25 -25.87 21.22 45.21
C ASP A 25 -24.32 21.40 45.12
N PHE A 26 -23.67 20.71 44.20
CA PHE A 26 -22.23 20.84 43.94
C PHE A 26 -21.89 22.16 43.26
N ASP A 27 -22.69 22.58 42.26
CA ASP A 27 -22.55 23.87 41.58
C ASP A 27 -22.76 25.05 42.55
N ALA A 28 -23.73 24.93 43.49
CA ALA A 28 -23.95 25.93 44.52
C ALA A 28 -22.77 26.02 45.52
N LEU A 29 -22.18 24.89 45.89
CA LEU A 29 -20.99 24.82 46.76
C LEU A 29 -19.73 25.35 46.02
N ALA A 30 -19.61 25.05 44.75
CA ALA A 30 -18.50 25.52 43.93
C ALA A 30 -18.56 27.03 43.67
N ALA A 31 -19.76 27.60 43.50
CA ALA A 31 -19.96 29.04 43.27
C ALA A 31 -19.56 29.88 44.50
N ASP A 32 -19.68 29.35 45.70
CA ASP A 32 -19.35 30.06 46.96
C ASP A 32 -17.89 29.74 47.43
N SER A 33 -17.17 28.96 46.67
CA SER A 33 -15.81 28.57 47.00
C SER A 33 -14.83 29.64 46.57
N PRO A 34 -13.95 30.14 47.46
CA PRO A 34 -12.89 31.06 47.08
C PRO A 34 -11.84 30.44 46.14
N TRP A 35 -11.96 29.16 45.86
CA TRP A 35 -11.12 28.34 44.99
C TRP A 35 -11.81 27.96 43.68
N ALA A 36 -13.07 28.42 43.45
CA ALA A 36 -13.68 28.20 42.14
C ALA A 36 -12.86 28.94 41.09
N PRO A 37 -12.17 28.25 40.20
CA PRO A 37 -11.47 28.90 39.12
C PRO A 37 -12.53 29.60 38.26
N ASP A 38 -12.24 30.84 37.92
CA ASP A 38 -13.08 31.64 37.01
C ASP A 38 -12.92 31.06 35.61
N TYR A 39 -13.53 29.89 35.37
CA TYR A 39 -13.60 29.26 34.05
C TYR A 39 -14.50 30.13 33.19
N GLN A 40 -13.93 31.20 32.64
CA GLN A 40 -14.48 31.74 31.43
C GLN A 40 -14.32 30.64 30.35
N TYR A 41 -15.34 29.80 30.21
CA TYR A 41 -15.48 29.00 29.01
C TYR A 41 -15.33 29.96 27.85
N ALA A 42 -14.18 29.94 27.19
CA ALA A 42 -14.06 30.60 25.92
C ALA A 42 -15.10 29.91 25.02
N GLU A 43 -16.28 30.51 24.96
CA GLU A 43 -17.28 30.07 23.98
C GLU A 43 -16.57 30.09 22.63
N VAL A 44 -16.23 28.91 22.13
CA VAL A 44 -15.81 28.72 20.73
C VAL A 44 -17.07 28.91 19.90
N THR A 45 -17.48 30.17 19.80
CA THR A 45 -18.82 30.56 19.34
C THR A 45 -18.88 30.97 17.88
N GLU A 46 -17.80 30.93 17.17
CA GLU A 46 -17.85 31.19 15.73
C GLU A 46 -17.84 29.86 14.98
N PRO A 47 -18.96 29.43 14.39
CA PRO A 47 -18.96 28.25 13.53
C PRO A 47 -17.96 28.49 12.39
N VAL A 48 -17.03 27.57 12.25
CA VAL A 48 -16.03 27.63 11.18
C VAL A 48 -16.77 27.88 9.85
N PRO A 49 -16.43 28.94 9.12
CA PRO A 49 -17.20 29.32 7.93
C PRO A 49 -17.19 28.18 6.90
N THR A 50 -18.32 27.91 6.29
CA THR A 50 -18.56 26.76 5.40
C THR A 50 -17.53 26.65 4.28
N TRP A 51 -16.96 27.76 3.82
CA TRP A 51 -15.92 27.76 2.79
C TRP A 51 -14.64 27.04 3.23
N VAL A 52 -14.33 27.00 4.55
CA VAL A 52 -13.16 26.28 5.09
C VAL A 52 -13.32 24.77 4.89
N TYR A 53 -14.54 24.25 5.10
CA TYR A 53 -14.83 22.82 4.83
C TYR A 53 -14.73 22.49 3.35
N ILE A 54 -15.21 23.40 2.49
CA ILE A 54 -15.10 23.23 1.03
C ILE A 54 -13.64 23.23 0.61
N LEU A 55 -12.82 24.14 1.14
CA LEU A 55 -11.40 24.22 0.86
C LEU A 55 -10.67 22.95 1.32
N ALA A 56 -10.96 22.48 2.55
CA ALA A 56 -10.39 21.25 3.09
C ALA A 56 -10.75 20.03 2.22
N LEU A 57 -11.99 19.96 1.75
CA LEU A 57 -12.46 18.90 0.86
C LEU A 57 -11.74 18.93 -0.50
N LEU A 58 -11.54 20.12 -1.07
CA LEU A 58 -10.82 20.30 -2.34
C LEU A 58 -9.35 19.91 -2.21
N ILE A 59 -8.69 20.26 -1.10
CA ILE A 59 -7.30 19.85 -0.81
C ILE A 59 -7.23 18.34 -0.66
N ALA A 60 -8.14 17.72 0.09
CA ALA A 60 -8.20 16.28 0.27
C ALA A 60 -8.43 15.54 -1.06
N ALA A 61 -9.36 16.03 -1.89
CA ALA A 61 -9.62 15.48 -3.21
C ALA A 61 -8.42 15.63 -4.16
N GLY A 62 -7.75 16.78 -4.14
CA GLY A 62 -6.53 17.03 -4.90
C GLY A 62 -5.37 16.11 -4.49
N ALA A 63 -5.18 15.92 -3.18
CA ALA A 63 -4.17 15.00 -2.65
C ALA A 63 -4.48 13.54 -3.04
N ALA A 64 -5.75 13.12 -2.94
CA ALA A 64 -6.17 11.78 -3.35
C ALA A 64 -5.95 11.55 -4.86
N ALA A 65 -6.35 12.50 -5.70
CA ALA A 65 -6.11 12.43 -7.14
C ALA A 65 -4.61 12.39 -7.47
N GLY A 66 -3.82 13.24 -6.83
CA GLY A 66 -2.36 13.26 -6.99
C GLY A 66 -1.70 11.94 -6.65
N THR A 67 -2.10 11.30 -5.54
CA THR A 67 -1.57 9.98 -5.15
C THR A 67 -1.94 8.89 -6.14
N VAL A 68 -3.17 8.91 -6.68
CA VAL A 68 -3.61 7.93 -7.69
C VAL A 68 -2.82 8.11 -9.00
N LEU A 69 -2.65 9.33 -9.46
CA LEU A 69 -1.88 9.63 -10.68
C LEU A 69 -0.40 9.25 -10.53
N TYR A 70 0.20 9.57 -9.39
CA TYR A 70 1.58 9.19 -9.07
C TYR A 70 1.78 7.67 -9.08
N ARG A 71 0.87 6.92 -8.43
CA ARG A 71 0.91 5.45 -8.43
C ARG A 71 0.76 4.86 -9.82
N ARG A 72 -0.15 5.41 -10.65
CA ARG A 72 -0.35 4.97 -12.03
C ARG A 72 0.89 5.17 -12.89
N LYS A 73 1.52 6.35 -12.80
CA LYS A 73 2.76 6.62 -13.53
C LYS A 73 3.87 5.63 -13.15
N LYS A 74 4.05 5.41 -11.86
CA LYS A 74 5.05 4.49 -11.32
C LYS A 74 4.80 3.05 -11.73
N SER A 75 3.54 2.63 -11.79
CA SER A 75 3.14 1.30 -12.29
C SER A 75 3.44 1.15 -13.80
N GLN A 76 3.27 2.20 -14.61
CA GLN A 76 3.59 2.16 -16.03
C GLN A 76 5.09 2.06 -16.29
N GLU A 77 5.91 2.82 -15.57
CA GLU A 77 7.38 2.73 -15.66
C GLU A 77 7.86 1.31 -15.31
N LEU A 78 7.30 0.72 -14.25
CA LEU A 78 7.59 -0.68 -13.88
C LEU A 78 7.14 -1.68 -14.96
N LEU A 79 5.97 -1.46 -15.60
CA LEU A 79 5.49 -2.32 -16.68
C LEU A 79 6.44 -2.32 -17.88
N GLU A 80 6.96 -1.16 -18.27
CA GLU A 80 7.92 -1.02 -19.36
C GLU A 80 9.22 -1.76 -19.04
N GLU A 81 9.77 -1.55 -17.84
CA GLU A 81 10.99 -2.23 -17.38
C GLU A 81 10.79 -3.75 -17.28
N ALA A 82 9.67 -4.20 -16.73
CA ALA A 82 9.35 -5.63 -16.65
C ALA A 82 9.23 -6.26 -18.05
N ALA A 83 8.63 -5.56 -19.02
CA ALA A 83 8.55 -6.03 -20.40
C ALA A 83 9.93 -6.24 -21.02
N GLU A 84 10.86 -5.33 -20.78
CA GLU A 84 12.25 -5.45 -21.26
C GLU A 84 12.96 -6.65 -20.61
N ILE A 85 12.79 -6.85 -19.30
CA ILE A 85 13.36 -7.99 -18.58
C ILE A 85 12.83 -9.30 -19.16
N PHE A 86 11.52 -9.43 -19.40
CA PHE A 86 10.94 -10.64 -19.98
C PHE A 86 11.41 -10.89 -21.41
N ALA A 87 11.48 -9.85 -22.25
CA ALA A 87 11.98 -9.96 -23.62
C ALA A 87 13.45 -10.44 -23.65
N TYR A 88 14.30 -9.82 -22.86
CA TYR A 88 15.70 -10.20 -22.73
C TYR A 88 15.87 -11.64 -22.22
N THR A 89 15.08 -12.04 -21.23
CA THR A 89 15.10 -13.40 -20.70
C THR A 89 14.68 -14.44 -21.74
N ALA A 90 13.66 -14.14 -22.55
CA ALA A 90 13.22 -15.02 -23.63
C ALA A 90 14.31 -15.20 -24.70
N GLU A 91 15.05 -14.14 -25.03
CA GLU A 91 16.21 -14.21 -25.96
C GLU A 91 17.32 -15.11 -25.42
N LEU A 92 17.67 -14.99 -24.13
CA LEU A 92 18.69 -15.85 -23.51
C LEU A 92 18.28 -17.33 -23.52
N LEU A 93 17.00 -17.62 -23.23
CA LEU A 93 16.49 -19.00 -23.32
C LEU A 93 16.53 -19.53 -24.77
N ALA A 94 16.21 -18.69 -25.75
CA ALA A 94 16.29 -19.09 -27.17
C ALA A 94 17.74 -19.31 -27.64
N ALA A 95 18.70 -18.60 -27.06
CA ALA A 95 20.13 -18.80 -27.30
C ALA A 95 20.69 -20.12 -26.76
N GLY A 96 19.94 -20.81 -25.88
CA GLY A 96 20.32 -22.10 -25.31
C GLY A 96 21.08 -22.00 -24.00
N ASP A 97 21.03 -20.88 -23.32
CA ASP A 97 21.64 -20.70 -22.02
C ASP A 97 20.96 -21.58 -20.95
N SER A 98 21.64 -21.78 -19.83
CA SER A 98 21.13 -22.58 -18.70
C SER A 98 19.78 -22.04 -18.21
N ILE A 99 18.72 -22.84 -18.38
CA ILE A 99 17.34 -22.47 -18.01
C ILE A 99 17.28 -21.96 -16.56
N ARG A 100 17.96 -22.68 -15.64
CA ARG A 100 17.97 -22.33 -14.21
C ARG A 100 18.60 -20.96 -13.96
N GLU A 101 19.76 -20.70 -14.56
CA GLU A 101 20.48 -19.45 -14.38
C GLU A 101 19.71 -18.26 -14.98
N VAL A 102 19.16 -18.46 -16.18
CA VAL A 102 18.38 -17.44 -16.88
C VAL A 102 17.14 -17.09 -16.08
N ILE A 103 16.36 -18.07 -15.62
CA ILE A 103 15.14 -17.84 -14.83
C ILE A 103 15.46 -17.21 -13.47
N PHE A 104 16.56 -17.62 -12.84
CA PHE A 104 17.00 -17.04 -11.57
C PHE A 104 17.40 -15.57 -11.73
N THR A 105 18.15 -15.26 -12.79
CA THR A 105 18.53 -13.88 -13.12
C THR A 105 17.31 -13.03 -13.45
N CYS A 106 16.35 -13.56 -14.22
CA CYS A 106 15.08 -12.90 -14.48
C CYS A 106 14.34 -12.53 -13.18
N TYR A 107 14.21 -13.51 -12.28
CA TYR A 107 13.57 -13.28 -10.98
C TYR A 107 14.27 -12.19 -10.18
N GLN A 108 15.61 -12.21 -10.12
CA GLN A 108 16.37 -11.18 -9.41
C GLN A 108 16.19 -9.79 -10.02
N SER A 109 16.21 -9.70 -11.35
CA SER A 109 16.01 -8.43 -12.07
C SER A 109 14.62 -7.87 -11.83
N LEU A 110 13.59 -8.72 -11.88
CA LEU A 110 12.22 -8.30 -11.56
C LEU A 110 12.10 -7.84 -10.10
N CYS A 111 12.68 -8.57 -9.15
CA CYS A 111 12.69 -8.15 -7.75
C CYS A 111 13.36 -6.77 -7.58
N ALA A 112 14.47 -6.53 -8.26
CA ALA A 112 15.16 -5.24 -8.23
C ALA A 112 14.28 -4.11 -8.79
N ALA A 113 13.66 -4.32 -9.96
CA ALA A 113 12.75 -3.36 -10.58
C ALA A 113 11.56 -3.03 -9.64
N PHE A 114 10.93 -4.05 -9.05
CA PHE A 114 9.84 -3.86 -8.08
C PHE A 114 10.29 -3.08 -6.84
N GLN A 115 11.52 -3.30 -6.35
CA GLN A 115 12.09 -2.56 -5.24
C GLN A 115 12.33 -1.09 -5.59
N GLU A 116 12.91 -0.79 -6.76
CA GLU A 116 13.15 0.56 -7.24
C GLU A 116 11.85 1.35 -7.36
N HIS A 117 10.82 0.70 -7.86
CA HIS A 117 9.49 1.29 -7.95
C HIS A 117 8.71 1.26 -6.63
N GLY A 118 9.27 0.73 -5.54
CA GLY A 118 8.71 0.77 -4.18
C GLY A 118 7.45 -0.09 -4.00
N PHE A 119 7.27 -1.10 -4.85
CA PHE A 119 6.25 -2.13 -4.68
C PHE A 119 6.73 -3.27 -3.78
N LEU A 120 8.02 -3.35 -3.53
CA LEU A 120 8.66 -4.36 -2.73
C LEU A 120 9.53 -3.74 -1.63
N ARG A 121 9.61 -4.44 -0.48
CA ARG A 121 10.60 -4.18 0.55
C ARG A 121 11.86 -5.01 0.26
N ARG A 122 12.99 -4.62 0.85
CA ARG A 122 14.31 -5.21 0.56
C ARG A 122 14.47 -6.70 0.91
N ASP A 123 13.58 -7.26 1.72
CA ASP A 123 13.73 -8.59 2.28
C ASP A 123 12.73 -9.57 1.66
N PHE A 124 12.91 -9.88 0.36
CA PHE A 124 12.12 -10.89 -0.32
C PHE A 124 12.65 -12.27 -0.01
N GLU A 125 11.80 -13.07 0.58
CA GLU A 125 12.16 -14.44 0.90
C GLU A 125 11.41 -15.48 0.06
N THR A 126 10.23 -15.19 -0.47
CA THR A 126 9.38 -16.19 -1.11
C THR A 126 8.76 -15.76 -2.45
N VAL A 127 8.56 -16.74 -3.36
CA VAL A 127 7.83 -16.55 -4.64
C VAL A 127 6.42 -16.01 -4.40
N ARG A 128 5.78 -16.41 -3.29
CA ARG A 128 4.43 -15.97 -2.94
C ARG A 128 4.33 -14.49 -2.58
N GLU A 129 5.34 -13.94 -1.94
CA GLU A 129 5.41 -12.50 -1.66
C GLU A 129 5.61 -11.71 -2.94
N PHE A 130 6.42 -12.24 -3.85
CA PHE A 130 6.60 -11.68 -5.19
C PHE A 130 5.30 -11.69 -6.00
N GLU A 131 4.54 -12.80 -6.00
CA GLU A 131 3.20 -12.87 -6.61
C GLU A 131 2.27 -11.79 -6.07
N MET A 132 2.20 -11.60 -4.75
CA MET A 132 1.37 -10.55 -4.14
C MET A 132 1.79 -9.15 -4.60
N ALA A 133 3.08 -8.91 -4.75
CA ALA A 133 3.59 -7.63 -5.23
C ALA A 133 3.22 -7.37 -6.69
N ILE A 134 3.32 -8.39 -7.55
CA ILE A 134 2.85 -8.30 -8.94
C ILE A 134 1.36 -7.96 -8.98
N ARG A 135 0.52 -8.65 -8.22
CA ARG A 135 -0.92 -8.37 -8.15
C ARG A 135 -1.22 -6.96 -7.68
N GLN A 136 -0.42 -6.43 -6.77
CA GLN A 136 -0.56 -5.06 -6.29
C GLN A 136 -0.11 -4.01 -7.32
N ALA A 137 0.99 -4.27 -8.02
CA ALA A 137 1.55 -3.34 -9.01
C ALA A 137 0.82 -3.39 -10.34
N MET A 138 0.35 -4.56 -10.72
CA MET A 138 -0.20 -4.90 -12.05
C MET A 138 -1.50 -5.71 -11.92
N PRO A 139 -2.58 -5.13 -11.34
CA PRO A 139 -3.83 -5.86 -11.07
C PRO A 139 -4.57 -6.32 -12.34
N GLN A 140 -4.13 -5.89 -13.52
CA GLN A 140 -4.73 -6.26 -14.80
C GLN A 140 -4.11 -7.54 -15.42
N ILE A 141 -3.00 -8.05 -14.84
CA ILE A 141 -2.38 -9.30 -15.32
C ILE A 141 -3.28 -10.48 -14.97
N SER A 142 -3.43 -11.41 -15.92
CA SER A 142 -4.27 -12.60 -15.73
C SER A 142 -3.68 -13.55 -14.69
N ASP A 143 -4.56 -14.24 -13.97
CA ASP A 143 -4.14 -15.26 -13.01
C ASP A 143 -3.41 -16.42 -13.70
N GLU A 144 -3.78 -16.73 -14.95
CA GLU A 144 -3.14 -17.78 -15.72
C GLU A 144 -1.68 -17.46 -16.05
N ALA A 145 -1.38 -16.19 -16.40
CA ALA A 145 -0.01 -15.76 -16.68
C ALA A 145 0.85 -15.79 -15.41
N LEU A 146 0.30 -15.34 -14.28
CA LEU A 146 0.97 -15.41 -12.98
C LEU A 146 1.27 -16.84 -12.56
N VAL A 147 0.29 -17.73 -12.58
CA VAL A 147 0.48 -19.14 -12.22
C VAL A 147 1.50 -19.81 -13.14
N ALA A 148 1.53 -19.51 -14.44
CA ALA A 148 2.51 -20.02 -15.35
C ALA A 148 3.93 -19.55 -14.98
N LEU A 149 4.10 -18.29 -14.63
CA LEU A 149 5.37 -17.70 -14.21
C LEU A 149 5.86 -18.29 -12.89
N ASP A 150 4.96 -18.40 -11.89
CA ASP A 150 5.29 -19.00 -10.58
C ASP A 150 5.76 -20.43 -10.71
N ASN A 151 5.08 -21.26 -11.53
CA ASN A 151 5.48 -22.64 -11.78
C ASN A 151 6.90 -22.72 -12.35
N VAL A 152 7.26 -21.81 -13.26
CA VAL A 152 8.61 -21.75 -13.85
C VAL A 152 9.64 -21.36 -12.79
N PHE A 153 9.35 -20.36 -11.96
CA PHE A 153 10.24 -19.93 -10.90
C PHE A 153 10.42 -20.99 -9.82
N GLU A 154 9.34 -21.65 -9.38
CA GLU A 154 9.40 -22.75 -8.43
C GLU A 154 10.22 -23.92 -8.96
N GLN A 155 10.00 -24.31 -10.22
CA GLN A 155 10.78 -25.36 -10.85
C GLN A 155 12.27 -25.00 -10.93
N ALA A 156 12.61 -23.79 -11.36
CA ALA A 156 13.98 -23.35 -11.45
C ALA A 156 14.67 -23.32 -10.08
N ARG A 157 13.95 -22.94 -9.02
CA ARG A 157 14.49 -22.75 -7.67
C ARG A 157 14.58 -24.06 -6.88
N TYR A 158 13.57 -24.93 -6.97
CA TYR A 158 13.44 -26.08 -6.08
C TYR A 158 13.63 -27.44 -6.74
N SER A 159 13.56 -27.55 -8.08
CA SER A 159 13.83 -28.81 -8.76
C SER A 159 15.31 -29.21 -8.58
N ARG A 160 15.54 -30.46 -8.20
CA ARG A 160 16.87 -31.07 -8.17
C ARG A 160 17.26 -31.73 -9.50
N GLU A 161 16.29 -31.89 -10.39
CA GLU A 161 16.46 -32.49 -11.69
C GLU A 161 17.01 -31.49 -12.70
N GLU A 162 17.73 -31.98 -13.72
CA GLU A 162 18.10 -31.14 -14.84
C GLU A 162 16.87 -30.72 -15.63
N LEU A 163 16.76 -29.41 -15.84
CA LEU A 163 15.65 -28.85 -16.59
C LEU A 163 15.88 -29.10 -18.08
N GLY A 164 15.13 -30.08 -18.64
CA GLY A 164 15.24 -30.46 -20.05
C GLY A 164 14.45 -29.54 -20.99
N SER A 165 14.43 -29.90 -22.28
CA SER A 165 13.78 -29.11 -23.36
C SER A 165 12.30 -28.82 -23.15
N GLN A 166 11.57 -29.70 -22.46
CA GLN A 166 10.17 -29.44 -22.11
C GLN A 166 10.00 -28.27 -21.13
N HIS A 167 10.91 -28.20 -20.15
CA HIS A 167 10.91 -27.09 -19.18
C HIS A 167 11.32 -25.78 -19.86
N GLN A 168 12.23 -25.82 -20.83
CA GLN A 168 12.61 -24.66 -21.63
C GLN A 168 11.42 -24.12 -22.42
N ALA A 169 10.67 -24.99 -23.10
CA ALA A 169 9.50 -24.58 -23.87
C ALA A 169 8.41 -24.00 -22.96
N ALA A 170 8.16 -24.60 -21.79
CA ALA A 170 7.21 -24.10 -20.81
C ALA A 170 7.63 -22.73 -20.25
N ALA A 171 8.91 -22.55 -19.91
CA ALA A 171 9.46 -21.30 -19.44
C ALA A 171 9.34 -20.19 -20.50
N GLN A 172 9.73 -20.50 -21.74
CA GLN A 172 9.62 -19.57 -22.84
C GLN A 172 8.16 -19.14 -23.08
N GLN A 173 7.24 -20.10 -23.10
CA GLN A 173 5.81 -19.79 -23.26
C GLN A 173 5.24 -18.92 -22.13
N ALA A 174 5.66 -19.17 -20.87
CA ALA A 174 5.20 -18.38 -19.73
C ALA A 174 5.73 -16.94 -19.80
N LEU A 175 7.01 -16.76 -20.14
CA LEU A 175 7.64 -15.44 -20.29
C LEU A 175 7.05 -14.66 -21.45
N GLU A 176 6.85 -15.32 -22.61
CA GLU A 176 6.21 -14.70 -23.79
C GLU A 176 4.77 -14.25 -23.48
N ARG A 177 3.99 -15.09 -22.78
CA ARG A 177 2.63 -14.75 -22.36
C ARG A 177 2.63 -13.54 -21.44
N MET A 178 3.47 -13.53 -20.42
CA MET A 178 3.60 -12.41 -19.49
C MET A 178 4.01 -11.13 -20.22
N GLY A 179 5.02 -11.21 -21.07
CA GLY A 179 5.48 -10.07 -21.90
C GLY A 179 4.39 -9.53 -22.83
N GLN A 180 3.59 -10.41 -23.45
CA GLN A 180 2.47 -9.99 -24.30
C GLN A 180 1.36 -9.29 -23.49
N GLU A 181 1.00 -9.80 -22.34
CA GLU A 181 0.01 -9.17 -21.46
C GLU A 181 0.48 -7.78 -21.03
N ILE A 182 1.72 -7.66 -20.57
CA ILE A 182 2.32 -6.38 -20.18
C ILE A 182 2.34 -5.41 -21.37
N ALA A 183 2.74 -5.87 -22.55
CA ALA A 183 2.76 -5.04 -23.75
C ALA A 183 1.37 -4.54 -24.18
N THR A 184 0.31 -5.28 -23.87
CA THR A 184 -1.07 -4.82 -24.11
C THR A 184 -1.48 -3.75 -23.09
N LEU A 185 -1.02 -3.87 -21.85
CA LEU A 185 -1.31 -2.91 -20.78
C LEU A 185 -0.58 -1.57 -20.96
N THR A 186 0.63 -1.60 -21.49
CA THR A 186 1.41 -0.38 -21.80
C THR A 186 0.84 0.39 -22.99
N LYS A 187 0.18 -0.29 -23.94
CA LYS A 187 -0.41 0.34 -25.15
C LYS A 187 -1.79 0.94 -24.95
N VAL A 188 -2.48 0.61 -23.85
CA VAL A 188 -3.80 1.17 -23.53
C VAL A 188 -3.61 2.48 -22.76
N PRO A 189 -3.81 3.66 -23.40
CA PRO A 189 -3.74 4.92 -22.66
C PRO A 189 -4.83 4.91 -21.58
N ALA A 190 -4.44 5.24 -20.35
CA ALA A 190 -5.35 5.37 -19.22
C ALA A 190 -6.47 6.38 -19.59
N ARG A 191 -7.71 5.86 -19.78
CA ARG A 191 -8.92 6.68 -19.95
C ARG A 191 -9.34 7.30 -18.62
#